data_76d04f3bff65bbbd969962c9725a3bc5
#
_entry.id   76d04f3bff65bbbd969962c9725a3bc5
#
_cell.length_a   1.000
_cell.length_b   1.000
_cell.length_c   1.000
_cell.angle_alpha   90.00
_cell.angle_beta   90.00
_cell.angle_gamma   90.00
#
_symmetry.space_group_name_H-M   'P 1'
#
loop_
_entity.id
_entity.type
_entity.pdbx_description
1 polymer ?
#
loop_
_entity_poly.entity_id
_entity_poly.type
_entity_poly.pdbx_seq_one_letter_code
_entity_poly.pdbx_strand_id
1 'polypeptide(L)'
;MAKARGRRVLAATMGMLATLGAAGLTACEPVVPDTYVALGDSYTAGPLILNQSLEPLGCLRSDRNYPRVVRPKIKVAKFVDVSCSGATTTHFANQQGVTPGPNPPQFNALSATTKVVTIGIGGNDIGFSSIVKNCATADPFSAGCKGDYVTGGRDLLAEKIAATAPKVDQ
;
A
#
# COMPACT_ATOMS: atom_id res chain seq x y z
N MET A 1 106.83 -8.91 3.46
CA MET A 1 105.90 -9.13 2.32
C MET A 1 104.81 -10.13 2.75
N ALA A 2 103.67 -9.71 3.14
CA ALA A 2 102.63 -10.60 3.50
C ALA A 2 101.31 -9.99 2.99
N LYS A 3 100.60 -10.72 2.13
CA LYS A 3 99.42 -10.37 1.37
C LYS A 3 98.17 -10.71 2.21
N ALA A 4 97.48 -9.70 2.66
CA ALA A 4 96.19 -9.90 3.39
C ALA A 4 95.10 -10.15 2.37
N ARG A 5 94.33 -11.26 2.54
CA ARG A 5 93.12 -11.60 1.80
C ARG A 5 91.88 -11.07 2.56
N GLY A 6 91.24 -10.12 1.96
CA GLY A 6 89.94 -9.64 2.47
C GLY A 6 88.80 -10.63 2.23
N ARG A 7 88.12 -11.03 3.26
CA ARG A 7 86.84 -11.78 3.23
C ARG A 7 85.66 -10.81 3.02
N ARG A 8 84.98 -10.96 1.89
CA ARG A 8 83.68 -10.27 1.67
C ARG A 8 82.60 -11.05 2.40
N VAL A 9 81.98 -10.37 3.33
CA VAL A 9 80.75 -10.86 3.99
C VAL A 9 79.61 -10.37 3.15
N LEU A 10 78.84 -11.29 2.55
CA LEU A 10 77.56 -10.98 1.93
C LEU A 10 76.50 -10.89 3.05
N ALA A 11 75.94 -9.71 3.26
CA ALA A 11 74.78 -9.51 4.06
C ALA A 11 73.53 -9.81 3.20
N ALA A 12 72.81 -10.88 3.51
CA ALA A 12 71.51 -11.20 2.94
C ALA A 12 70.45 -10.39 3.68
N THR A 13 69.94 -9.37 3.04
CA THR A 13 68.75 -8.66 3.53
C THR A 13 67.52 -9.45 3.18
N MET A 14 66.90 -10.05 4.21
CA MET A 14 65.60 -10.73 4.13
C MET A 14 64.50 -9.67 4.09
N GLY A 15 63.96 -9.40 2.90
CA GLY A 15 62.82 -8.51 2.71
C GLY A 15 61.53 -9.22 3.16
N MET A 16 60.97 -8.76 4.28
CA MET A 16 59.69 -9.22 4.80
C MET A 16 58.58 -8.46 4.05
N LEU A 17 57.97 -9.09 3.02
CA LEU A 17 56.76 -8.56 2.39
C LEU A 17 55.60 -8.69 3.38
N ALA A 18 55.20 -7.59 3.96
CA ALA A 18 53.93 -7.47 4.69
C ALA A 18 52.80 -7.35 3.68
N THR A 19 52.08 -8.44 3.41
CA THR A 19 50.80 -8.40 2.68
C THR A 19 49.73 -7.81 3.64
N LEU A 20 49.42 -6.52 3.45
CA LEU A 20 48.20 -5.95 4.04
C LEU A 20 47.02 -6.61 3.36
N GLY A 21 46.39 -7.57 4.06
CA GLY A 21 45.08 -8.08 3.71
C GLY A 21 44.05 -6.97 3.85
N ALA A 22 43.55 -6.42 2.73
CA ALA A 22 42.40 -5.57 2.72
C ALA A 22 41.21 -6.44 3.16
N ALA A 23 40.87 -6.40 4.45
CA ALA A 23 39.59 -6.90 4.94
C ALA A 23 38.50 -6.04 4.31
N GLY A 24 37.86 -6.56 3.26
CA GLY A 24 36.71 -5.92 2.65
C GLY A 24 35.60 -5.80 3.71
N LEU A 25 35.35 -4.58 4.17
CA LEU A 25 34.15 -4.25 4.92
C LEU A 25 32.98 -4.40 3.95
N THR A 26 32.36 -5.58 3.92
CA THR A 26 31.05 -5.75 3.31
C THR A 26 30.09 -4.89 4.13
N ALA A 27 29.80 -3.68 3.65
CA ALA A 27 28.73 -2.88 4.18
C ALA A 27 27.45 -3.72 4.03
N CYS A 28 26.83 -4.11 5.17
CA CYS A 28 25.50 -4.65 5.14
C CYS A 28 24.59 -3.55 4.61
N GLU A 29 24.12 -3.68 3.37
CA GLU A 29 23.06 -2.82 2.89
C GLU A 29 21.85 -2.96 3.83
N PRO A 30 21.26 -1.85 4.29
CA PRO A 30 20.10 -1.92 5.17
C PRO A 30 18.98 -2.66 4.42
N VAL A 31 18.52 -3.77 5.00
CA VAL A 31 17.37 -4.50 4.49
C VAL A 31 16.15 -3.60 4.65
N VAL A 32 15.66 -3.04 3.54
CA VAL A 32 14.45 -2.23 3.54
C VAL A 32 13.26 -3.18 3.66
N PRO A 33 12.44 -3.03 4.72
CA PRO A 33 11.39 -4.00 4.99
C PRO A 33 10.29 -3.94 3.92
N ASP A 34 9.89 -5.11 3.41
CA ASP A 34 8.74 -5.25 2.52
C ASP A 34 7.46 -4.73 3.18
N THR A 35 6.64 -4.05 2.39
CA THR A 35 5.42 -3.38 2.88
C THR A 35 4.17 -3.93 2.18
N TYR A 36 3.13 -4.17 2.96
CA TYR A 36 1.77 -4.35 2.49
C TYR A 36 1.01 -3.03 2.66
N VAL A 37 0.37 -2.54 1.59
CA VAL A 37 -0.46 -1.33 1.57
C VAL A 37 -1.90 -1.69 1.22
N ALA A 38 -2.85 -1.28 2.06
CA ALA A 38 -4.28 -1.40 1.80
C ALA A 38 -4.85 -0.04 1.39
N LEU A 39 -5.41 0.02 0.20
CA LEU A 39 -6.09 1.16 -0.40
C LEU A 39 -7.59 0.88 -0.52
N GLY A 40 -8.39 1.92 -0.55
CA GLY A 40 -9.80 1.73 -0.86
C GLY A 40 -10.76 2.65 -0.13
N ASP A 41 -12.02 2.28 -0.23
CA ASP A 41 -13.16 2.99 0.34
C ASP A 41 -13.68 2.32 1.63
N SER A 42 -14.97 2.46 1.94
CA SER A 42 -15.62 1.91 3.12
C SER A 42 -15.60 0.38 3.19
N TYR A 43 -15.58 -0.33 2.05
CA TYR A 43 -15.47 -1.80 2.03
C TYR A 43 -14.11 -2.26 2.57
N THR A 44 -13.07 -1.48 2.36
CA THR A 44 -11.74 -1.73 2.92
C THR A 44 -11.65 -1.19 4.35
N ALA A 45 -12.13 0.04 4.59
CA ALA A 45 -12.03 0.70 5.89
C ALA A 45 -12.83 0.00 7.00
N GLY A 46 -14.03 -0.53 6.70
CA GLY A 46 -14.88 -1.22 7.67
C GLY A 46 -15.56 -0.29 8.70
N PRO A 47 -16.35 0.73 8.26
CA PRO A 47 -16.89 1.77 9.15
C PRO A 47 -17.88 1.24 10.21
N LEU A 48 -18.50 0.09 9.97
CA LEU A 48 -19.44 -0.52 10.92
C LEU A 48 -18.81 -1.59 11.82
N ILE A 49 -17.52 -1.84 11.67
CA ILE A 49 -16.77 -2.77 12.52
C ILE A 49 -16.21 -1.99 13.71
N LEU A 50 -16.45 -2.47 14.92
CA LEU A 50 -16.00 -1.81 16.16
C LEU A 50 -14.48 -1.58 16.19
N ASN A 51 -14.05 -0.66 17.04
CA ASN A 51 -12.68 -0.21 17.23
C ASN A 51 -12.16 0.57 16.01
N GLN A 52 -12.66 1.79 15.88
CA GLN A 52 -12.25 2.72 14.82
C GLN A 52 -10.88 3.34 15.11
N SER A 53 -10.02 3.42 14.10
CA SER A 53 -8.77 4.16 14.13
C SER A 53 -9.02 5.68 14.22
N LEU A 54 -8.18 6.38 14.96
CA LEU A 54 -8.27 7.83 15.11
C LEU A 54 -7.50 8.61 14.02
N GLU A 55 -6.83 7.92 13.07
CA GLU A 55 -5.89 8.55 12.14
C GLU A 55 -6.23 8.30 10.65
N PRO A 56 -7.00 9.19 10.04
CA PRO A 56 -7.91 10.15 10.64
C PRO A 56 -9.24 9.48 11.02
N LEU A 57 -9.85 9.91 12.10
CA LEU A 57 -11.14 9.36 12.55
C LEU A 57 -12.23 9.50 11.48
N GLY A 58 -12.20 10.56 10.69
CA GLY A 58 -13.17 10.80 9.61
C GLY A 58 -13.16 9.74 8.51
N CYS A 59 -12.13 8.89 8.42
CA CYS A 59 -12.10 7.75 7.51
C CYS A 59 -12.94 6.56 8.00
N LEU A 60 -13.29 6.51 9.27
CA LEU A 60 -14.02 5.41 9.89
C LEU A 60 -13.35 4.05 9.61
N ARG A 61 -12.03 4.01 9.80
CA ARG A 61 -11.20 2.83 9.54
C ARG A 61 -11.14 1.96 10.79
N SER A 62 -11.63 0.74 10.69
CA SER A 62 -11.57 -0.21 11.81
C SER A 62 -10.17 -0.85 11.94
N ASP A 63 -9.73 -1.09 13.17
CA ASP A 63 -8.56 -1.91 13.45
C ASP A 63 -8.82 -3.42 13.26
N ARG A 64 -10.06 -3.80 12.90
CA ARG A 64 -10.51 -5.17 12.61
C ARG A 64 -11.02 -5.33 11.19
N ASN A 65 -10.72 -4.40 10.31
CA ASN A 65 -11.07 -4.51 8.89
C ASN A 65 -10.31 -5.66 8.21
N TYR A 66 -10.74 -6.05 6.98
CA TYR A 66 -10.15 -7.21 6.32
C TYR A 66 -8.62 -7.10 6.10
N PRO A 67 -8.04 -5.93 5.78
CA PRO A 67 -6.59 -5.84 5.62
C PRO A 67 -5.83 -6.22 6.89
N ARG A 68 -6.34 -5.83 8.06
CA ARG A 68 -5.74 -6.18 9.34
C ARG A 68 -5.90 -7.67 9.68
N VAL A 69 -7.03 -8.27 9.26
CA VAL A 69 -7.26 -9.72 9.44
C VAL A 69 -6.34 -10.55 8.56
N VAL A 70 -6.06 -10.11 7.32
CA VAL A 70 -5.18 -10.87 6.41
C VAL A 70 -3.71 -10.58 6.63
N ARG A 71 -3.34 -9.42 7.20
CA ARG A 71 -1.95 -9.02 7.46
C ARG A 71 -1.08 -10.12 8.06
N PRO A 72 -1.49 -10.87 9.10
CA PRO A 72 -0.65 -11.90 9.70
C PRO A 72 -0.31 -13.06 8.73
N LYS A 73 -1.07 -13.20 7.65
CA LYS A 73 -0.86 -14.23 6.62
C LYS A 73 0.06 -13.74 5.49
N ILE A 74 0.27 -12.43 5.39
CA ILE A 74 1.16 -11.81 4.41
C ILE A 74 2.54 -11.63 5.05
N LYS A 75 3.55 -12.27 4.47
CA LYS A 75 4.93 -12.24 5.00
C LYS A 75 5.61 -10.92 4.63
N VAL A 76 5.26 -9.84 5.31
CA VAL A 76 5.86 -8.51 5.16
C VAL A 76 6.16 -7.91 6.54
N ALA A 77 7.18 -7.07 6.60
CA ALA A 77 7.59 -6.45 7.87
C ALA A 77 6.73 -5.22 8.22
N LYS A 78 6.21 -4.50 7.22
CA LYS A 78 5.43 -3.27 7.41
C LYS A 78 4.03 -3.41 6.82
N PHE A 79 3.06 -2.81 7.49
CA PHE A 79 1.68 -2.70 7.03
C PHE A 79 1.20 -1.26 7.13
N VAL A 80 0.57 -0.77 6.07
CA VAL A 80 0.00 0.57 5.97
C VAL A 80 -1.42 0.43 5.41
N ASP A 81 -2.39 0.97 6.13
CA ASP A 81 -3.78 1.01 5.71
C ASP A 81 -4.20 2.48 5.58
N VAL A 82 -4.44 2.92 4.36
CA VAL A 82 -4.88 4.28 4.02
C VAL A 82 -6.26 4.33 3.40
N SER A 83 -7.00 3.23 3.48
CA SER A 83 -8.40 3.18 3.07
C SER A 83 -9.23 4.21 3.83
N CYS A 84 -10.28 4.74 3.21
CA CYS A 84 -11.08 5.79 3.81
C CYS A 84 -12.52 5.72 3.32
N SER A 85 -13.48 5.69 4.24
CA SER A 85 -14.90 5.65 3.89
C SER A 85 -15.27 6.83 3.01
N GLY A 86 -16.07 6.58 1.96
CA GLY A 86 -16.47 7.59 0.99
C GLY A 86 -15.42 7.88 -0.10
N ALA A 87 -14.24 7.20 -0.09
CA ALA A 87 -13.26 7.39 -1.15
C ALA A 87 -13.81 6.99 -2.52
N THR A 88 -13.49 7.78 -3.53
CA THR A 88 -13.67 7.49 -4.95
C THR A 88 -12.31 7.26 -5.59
N THR A 89 -12.27 6.81 -6.82
CA THR A 89 -11.01 6.63 -7.60
C THR A 89 -10.15 7.89 -7.62
N THR A 90 -10.74 9.08 -7.58
CA THR A 90 -10.01 10.36 -7.56
C THR A 90 -9.15 10.54 -6.31
N HIS A 91 -9.52 9.93 -5.19
CA HIS A 91 -8.80 10.04 -3.92
C HIS A 91 -7.53 9.18 -3.84
N PHE A 92 -7.24 8.42 -4.87
CA PHE A 92 -5.93 7.81 -5.02
C PHE A 92 -4.84 8.86 -5.23
N ALA A 93 -5.09 9.85 -6.09
CA ALA A 93 -4.13 10.91 -6.43
C ALA A 93 -4.43 12.25 -5.73
N ASN A 94 -5.62 12.42 -5.13
CA ASN A 94 -6.04 13.65 -4.49
C ASN A 94 -6.40 13.42 -3.02
N GLN A 95 -6.26 14.48 -2.23
CA GLN A 95 -6.68 14.49 -0.84
C GLN A 95 -8.20 14.34 -0.73
N GLN A 96 -8.64 13.51 0.20
CA GLN A 96 -10.05 13.38 0.56
C GLN A 96 -10.38 14.27 1.77
N GLY A 97 -11.35 15.14 1.61
CA GLY A 97 -11.89 15.94 2.70
C GLY A 97 -12.79 15.10 3.60
N VAL A 98 -12.32 14.79 4.81
CA VAL A 98 -13.08 14.11 5.85
C VAL A 98 -12.96 14.86 7.16
N THR A 99 -13.92 14.69 8.07
CA THR A 99 -13.93 15.39 9.37
C THR A 99 -14.10 14.38 10.51
N PRO A 100 -13.16 14.31 11.45
CA PRO A 100 -11.83 14.93 11.47
C PRO A 100 -10.91 14.34 10.38
N GLY A 101 -10.04 15.17 9.83
CA GLY A 101 -9.13 14.78 8.77
C GLY A 101 -8.19 15.92 8.40
N PRO A 102 -7.75 15.99 7.14
CA PRO A 102 -8.13 15.19 5.95
C PRO A 102 -7.41 13.85 5.83
N ASN A 103 -7.83 13.00 4.85
CA ASN A 103 -7.05 11.85 4.43
C ASN A 103 -6.16 12.22 3.23
N PRO A 104 -4.84 12.06 3.31
CA PRO A 104 -3.94 12.32 2.17
C PRO A 104 -4.25 11.44 0.96
N PRO A 105 -3.73 11.79 -0.24
CA PRO A 105 -3.81 10.92 -1.41
C PRO A 105 -3.33 9.52 -1.07
N GLN A 106 -4.13 8.50 -1.39
CA GLN A 106 -3.82 7.13 -0.95
C GLN A 106 -2.55 6.58 -1.60
N PHE A 107 -2.23 7.01 -2.84
CA PHE A 107 -0.99 6.60 -3.52
C PHE A 107 0.29 7.09 -2.82
N ASN A 108 0.21 8.09 -1.95
CA ASN A 108 1.36 8.51 -1.15
C ASN A 108 1.89 7.42 -0.20
N ALA A 109 1.08 6.39 0.07
CA ALA A 109 1.49 5.24 0.87
C ALA A 109 2.33 4.22 0.10
N LEU A 110 2.35 4.31 -1.24
CA LEU A 110 3.11 3.40 -2.10
C LEU A 110 4.58 3.83 -2.17
N SER A 111 5.48 2.86 -2.26
CA SER A 111 6.92 3.08 -2.36
C SER A 111 7.60 1.90 -3.07
N ALA A 112 8.90 2.00 -3.35
CA ALA A 112 9.68 0.91 -3.92
C ALA A 112 9.71 -0.35 -3.04
N THR A 113 9.37 -0.23 -1.74
CA THR A 113 9.28 -1.36 -0.81
C THR A 113 7.91 -2.00 -0.75
N THR A 114 6.92 -1.44 -1.44
CA THR A 114 5.58 -2.02 -1.49
C THR A 114 5.61 -3.32 -2.29
N LYS A 115 5.30 -4.43 -1.64
CA LYS A 115 5.28 -5.77 -2.24
C LYS A 115 3.87 -6.29 -2.46
N VAL A 116 2.94 -5.88 -1.61
CA VAL A 116 1.53 -6.28 -1.71
C VAL A 116 0.67 -5.03 -1.63
N VAL A 117 -0.28 -4.92 -2.53
CA VAL A 117 -1.32 -3.90 -2.52
C VAL A 117 -2.68 -4.59 -2.59
N THR A 118 -3.61 -4.18 -1.76
CA THR A 118 -5.02 -4.54 -1.91
C THR A 118 -5.85 -3.29 -2.12
N ILE A 119 -6.81 -3.35 -3.03
CA ILE A 119 -7.65 -2.22 -3.43
C ILE A 119 -9.12 -2.66 -3.43
N GLY A 120 -9.97 -1.87 -2.78
CA GLY A 120 -11.42 -1.99 -2.88
C GLY A 120 -12.00 -0.61 -3.11
N ILE A 121 -12.39 -0.29 -4.37
CA ILE A 121 -12.78 1.06 -4.79
C ILE A 121 -13.84 1.00 -5.91
N GLY A 122 -14.50 2.12 -6.16
CA GLY A 122 -15.45 2.29 -7.26
C GLY A 122 -16.91 2.34 -6.80
N GLY A 123 -17.21 1.81 -5.61
CA GLY A 123 -18.56 1.85 -5.08
C GLY A 123 -19.10 3.27 -4.94
N ASN A 124 -18.28 4.21 -4.50
CA ASN A 124 -18.69 5.61 -4.37
C ASN A 124 -18.73 6.33 -5.72
N ASP A 125 -17.92 5.93 -6.70
CA ASP A 125 -17.95 6.48 -8.06
C ASP A 125 -19.29 6.21 -8.75
N ILE A 126 -19.87 5.03 -8.55
CA ILE A 126 -21.20 4.70 -9.09
C ILE A 126 -22.37 5.22 -8.24
N GLY A 127 -22.09 5.76 -7.06
CA GLY A 127 -23.12 6.24 -6.13
C GLY A 127 -23.83 5.12 -5.37
N PHE A 128 -23.13 4.03 -5.01
CA PHE A 128 -23.67 2.82 -4.38
C PHE A 128 -24.59 3.11 -3.18
N SER A 129 -24.18 4.03 -2.28
CA SER A 129 -24.98 4.39 -1.10
C SER A 129 -26.36 4.96 -1.47
N SER A 130 -26.45 5.77 -2.53
CA SER A 130 -27.71 6.30 -3.03
C SER A 130 -28.57 5.21 -3.65
N ILE A 131 -27.95 4.28 -4.40
CA ILE A 131 -28.64 3.14 -4.99
C ILE A 131 -29.28 2.28 -3.88
N VAL A 132 -28.49 1.95 -2.85
CA VAL A 132 -28.99 1.17 -1.71
C VAL A 132 -30.16 1.87 -1.01
N LYS A 133 -30.05 3.18 -0.75
CA LYS A 133 -31.12 3.96 -0.12
C LYS A 133 -32.41 3.97 -0.95
N ASN A 134 -32.28 4.14 -2.27
CA ASN A 134 -33.44 4.15 -3.18
C ASN A 134 -34.08 2.77 -3.31
N CYS A 135 -33.26 1.70 -3.22
CA CYS A 135 -33.75 0.32 -3.36
C CYS A 135 -34.19 -0.32 -2.04
N ALA A 136 -33.76 0.25 -0.90
CA ALA A 136 -34.16 -0.28 0.40
C ALA A 136 -35.65 -0.05 0.66
N THR A 137 -36.40 -1.14 0.85
CA THR A 137 -37.80 -1.10 1.20
C THR A 137 -38.11 -2.18 2.24
N ALA A 138 -38.98 -1.86 3.17
CA ALA A 138 -39.55 -2.82 4.12
C ALA A 138 -40.80 -3.50 3.58
N ASP A 139 -41.33 -3.04 2.45
CA ASP A 139 -42.51 -3.61 1.82
C ASP A 139 -42.12 -4.81 0.92
N PRO A 140 -42.54 -6.06 1.32
CA PRO A 140 -42.22 -7.25 0.55
C PRO A 140 -42.95 -7.33 -0.81
N PHE A 141 -43.96 -6.50 -1.00
CA PHE A 141 -44.77 -6.43 -2.23
C PHE A 141 -44.32 -5.27 -3.14
N SER A 142 -43.30 -4.52 -2.75
CA SER A 142 -42.76 -3.44 -3.56
C SER A 142 -42.22 -3.98 -4.88
N ALA A 143 -42.46 -3.23 -5.97
CA ALA A 143 -41.88 -3.51 -7.28
C ALA A 143 -40.34 -3.38 -7.30
N GLY A 144 -39.75 -2.94 -6.18
CA GLY A 144 -38.34 -2.65 -6.06
C GLY A 144 -37.91 -1.44 -6.90
N CYS A 145 -36.63 -1.18 -6.94
CA CYS A 145 -36.05 0.00 -7.63
C CYS A 145 -35.60 -0.25 -9.08
N LYS A 146 -35.91 -1.41 -9.65
CA LYS A 146 -35.45 -1.75 -11.00
C LYS A 146 -35.85 -0.70 -12.05
N GLY A 147 -37.09 -0.17 -11.95
CA GLY A 147 -37.61 0.84 -12.87
C GLY A 147 -36.82 2.16 -12.86
N ASP A 148 -36.18 2.49 -11.72
CA ASP A 148 -35.37 3.70 -11.58
C ASP A 148 -34.02 3.60 -12.31
N TYR A 149 -33.57 2.37 -12.57
CA TYR A 149 -32.24 2.10 -13.14
C TYR A 149 -32.31 1.40 -14.50
N VAL A 150 -33.43 0.82 -14.86
CA VAL A 150 -33.63 0.19 -16.18
C VAL A 150 -34.81 0.89 -16.88
N THR A 151 -34.50 1.75 -17.83
CA THR A 151 -35.49 2.55 -18.55
C THR A 151 -35.10 2.71 -20.02
N GLY A 152 -36.10 2.69 -20.92
CA GLY A 152 -35.88 2.86 -22.36
C GLY A 152 -34.92 1.85 -22.98
N GLY A 153 -34.83 0.64 -22.43
CA GLY A 153 -33.89 -0.40 -22.88
C GLY A 153 -32.44 -0.20 -22.41
N ARG A 154 -32.17 0.78 -21.54
CA ARG A 154 -30.85 1.07 -20.98
C ARG A 154 -30.77 0.59 -19.53
N ASP A 155 -29.62 0.05 -19.16
CA ASP A 155 -29.24 -0.26 -17.78
C ASP A 155 -28.27 0.82 -17.27
N LEU A 156 -28.80 1.77 -16.51
CA LEU A 156 -28.06 2.92 -15.99
C LEU A 156 -26.98 2.51 -14.98
N LEU A 157 -27.14 1.38 -14.28
CA LEU A 157 -26.12 0.87 -13.36
C LEU A 157 -24.93 0.25 -14.13
N ALA A 158 -25.23 -0.52 -15.17
CA ALA A 158 -24.20 -1.06 -16.04
C ALA A 158 -23.41 0.06 -16.72
N GLU A 159 -24.07 1.13 -17.16
CA GLU A 159 -23.39 2.31 -17.73
C GLU A 159 -22.46 3.01 -16.72
N LYS A 160 -22.91 3.19 -15.46
CA LYS A 160 -22.08 3.76 -14.39
C LYS A 160 -20.86 2.89 -14.09
N ILE A 161 -21.03 1.58 -14.05
CA ILE A 161 -19.93 0.63 -13.84
C ILE A 161 -18.94 0.73 -15.00
N ALA A 162 -19.42 0.70 -16.23
CA ALA A 162 -18.59 0.83 -17.43
C ALA A 162 -17.81 2.15 -17.47
N ALA A 163 -18.41 3.26 -17.00
CA ALA A 163 -17.75 4.55 -16.89
C ALA A 163 -16.71 4.64 -15.75
N THR A 164 -16.82 3.77 -14.76
CA THR A 164 -15.91 3.74 -13.60
C THR A 164 -14.71 2.82 -13.85
N ALA A 165 -14.89 1.73 -14.58
CA ALA A 165 -13.83 0.74 -14.83
C ALA A 165 -12.50 1.37 -15.33
N PRO A 166 -12.48 2.25 -16.35
CA PRO A 166 -11.25 2.89 -16.83
C PRO A 166 -10.53 3.75 -15.79
N LYS A 167 -11.24 4.20 -14.75
CA LYS A 167 -10.63 4.99 -13.66
C LYS A 167 -9.88 4.12 -12.67
N VAL A 168 -10.16 2.81 -12.65
CA VAL A 168 -9.48 1.83 -11.79
C VAL A 168 -8.24 1.29 -12.50
N ASP A 169 -8.22 1.31 -13.84
CA ASP A 169 -7.12 0.80 -14.67
C ASP A 169 -5.95 1.79 -14.82
N GLN A 170 -6.05 2.99 -14.25
CA GLN A 170 -5.01 4.04 -14.30
C GLN A 170 -3.97 3.83 -13.19
#